data_23d29a3ccb861f13d0b9983c01af5ecc
#
_entry.id   23d29a3ccb861f13d0b9983c01af5ecc
#
_cell.length_a   1.000
_cell.length_b   1.000
_cell.length_c   1.000
_cell.angle_alpha   90.00
_cell.angle_beta   90.00
_cell.angle_gamma   90.00
#
_symmetry.space_group_name_H-M   'P 1'
#
loop_
_entity.id
_entity.type
_entity.pdbx_description
1 polymer ?
#
loop_
_entity_poly.entity_id
_entity_poly.type
_entity_poly.pdbx_seq_one_letter_code
_entity_poly.pdbx_strand_id
1 'polypeptide(L)'
;MANNTKNFLVSTADFALYYNDILACTGTTNLNTSVEVSMQEQNVNAGKGNKLVYSFKYGRELNVTLEAANWDVRYIAANTGSKIAEGLTDVYKLGECVQLTNGIGMLSTTPIKDVAIELPGGDIITITPSKGSPTTVDLTAFGLKDESVKATYQYNRVAKSITIDADTAPNVFKLVLDADKHNNKLGKVGSIQIIIPSYQPSGNFTMNFTPDGVASTNIDGKALAVEGDKCSDGSAVYAYVKEFDDTASAIAVTEIAATPATINLDHSDTSTTATISVVGLKGALYSPIELNNADCTFVSDHAEYATVGEHDGVVTAVAAGTAKI
;
A
#
# COMPACT_ATOMS: atom_id res chain seq x y z
N MET A 1 -13.42 8.89 38.19
CA MET A 1 -12.40 7.92 37.78
C MET A 1 -12.13 8.14 36.34
N ALA A 2 -10.88 8.52 35.95
CA ALA A 2 -10.52 8.72 34.56
C ALA A 2 -10.76 7.43 33.80
N ASN A 3 -11.57 7.51 32.74
CA ASN A 3 -11.87 6.40 31.85
C ASN A 3 -10.58 6.07 31.07
N ASN A 4 -9.77 5.14 31.57
CA ASN A 4 -8.51 4.76 30.94
C ASN A 4 -8.81 3.83 29.73
N THR A 5 -9.40 4.42 28.70
CA THR A 5 -9.61 3.77 27.41
C THR A 5 -8.31 3.78 26.64
N LYS A 6 -7.83 2.59 26.27
CA LYS A 6 -6.62 2.41 25.46
C LYS A 6 -7.00 1.83 24.12
N ASN A 7 -6.44 2.39 23.07
CA ASN A 7 -6.59 1.88 21.71
C ASN A 7 -5.34 1.07 21.34
N PHE A 8 -5.56 0.01 20.58
CA PHE A 8 -4.54 -0.91 20.10
C PHE A 8 -4.73 -1.12 18.61
N LEU A 9 -3.64 -1.28 17.89
CA LEU A 9 -3.67 -1.84 16.54
C LEU A 9 -3.60 -3.35 16.66
N VAL A 10 -4.54 -4.02 16.07
CA VAL A 10 -4.70 -5.48 16.17
C VAL A 10 -4.72 -6.06 14.78
N SER A 11 -4.06 -7.23 14.60
CA SER A 11 -3.93 -7.88 13.31
C SER A 11 -2.92 -7.22 12.36
N THR A 12 -2.74 -7.83 11.19
CA THR A 12 -1.95 -7.28 10.09
C THR A 12 -2.79 -6.27 9.31
N ALA A 13 -2.14 -5.30 8.67
CA ALA A 13 -2.85 -4.37 7.80
C ALA A 13 -3.17 -5.01 6.45
N ASP A 14 -4.35 -4.73 5.93
CA ASP A 14 -4.69 -4.99 4.54
C ASP A 14 -3.99 -3.99 3.64
N PHE A 15 -3.70 -4.37 2.39
CA PHE A 15 -3.09 -3.46 1.45
C PHE A 15 -3.81 -3.40 0.10
N ALA A 16 -3.67 -2.25 -0.57
CA ALA A 16 -4.09 -2.05 -1.94
C ALA A 16 -3.02 -1.28 -2.72
N LEU A 17 -2.64 -1.81 -3.89
CA LEU A 17 -1.73 -1.15 -4.82
C LEU A 17 -2.53 -0.57 -5.98
N TYR A 18 -2.29 0.71 -6.29
CA TYR A 18 -2.88 1.42 -7.42
C TYR A 18 -1.79 1.85 -8.40
N TYR A 19 -2.04 1.60 -9.67
CA TYR A 19 -1.21 2.09 -10.76
C TYR A 19 -2.02 3.05 -11.63
N ASN A 20 -1.59 4.31 -11.74
CA ASN A 20 -2.34 5.37 -12.41
C ASN A 20 -3.80 5.45 -11.92
N ASP A 21 -4.00 5.43 -10.60
CA ASP A 21 -5.30 5.43 -9.90
C ASP A 21 -6.22 4.24 -10.20
N ILE A 22 -5.73 3.24 -10.94
CA ILE A 22 -6.43 1.98 -11.17
C ILE A 22 -5.92 0.94 -10.16
N LEU A 23 -6.84 0.24 -9.52
CA LEU A 23 -6.51 -0.83 -8.57
C LEU A 23 -5.80 -1.97 -9.30
N ALA A 24 -4.53 -2.20 -8.95
CA ALA A 24 -3.71 -3.27 -9.53
C ALA A 24 -3.88 -4.60 -8.78
N CYS A 25 -3.76 -4.58 -7.46
CA CYS A 25 -3.98 -5.73 -6.60
C CYS A 25 -4.28 -5.32 -5.16
N THR A 26 -4.82 -6.26 -4.39
CA THR A 26 -5.11 -6.13 -2.96
C THR A 26 -4.63 -7.36 -2.21
N GLY A 27 -4.24 -7.19 -0.95
CA GLY A 27 -3.95 -8.29 -0.04
C GLY A 27 -4.72 -8.10 1.26
N THR A 28 -5.59 -9.06 1.55
CA THR A 28 -6.43 -9.11 2.76
C THR A 28 -6.09 -10.29 3.67
N THR A 29 -5.18 -11.16 3.22
CA THR A 29 -4.71 -12.33 3.97
C THR A 29 -3.20 -12.20 4.19
N ASN A 30 -2.80 -11.15 4.92
CA ASN A 30 -1.39 -10.88 5.14
C ASN A 30 -0.89 -11.59 6.39
N LEU A 31 0.31 -12.15 6.31
CA LEU A 31 1.03 -12.74 7.45
C LEU A 31 1.79 -11.68 8.20
N ASN A 32 2.34 -10.71 7.49
CA ASN A 32 3.09 -9.60 8.06
C ASN A 32 2.94 -8.33 7.22
N THR A 33 2.81 -7.21 7.91
CA THR A 33 2.83 -5.87 7.30
C THR A 33 3.64 -4.97 8.21
N SER A 34 4.74 -4.41 7.73
CA SER A 34 5.53 -3.46 8.48
C SER A 34 5.87 -2.21 7.68
N VAL A 35 5.88 -1.09 8.37
CA VAL A 35 6.30 0.21 7.84
C VAL A 35 7.39 0.74 8.75
N GLU A 36 8.59 0.91 8.22
CA GLU A 36 9.75 1.37 8.95
C GLU A 36 10.20 2.74 8.42
N VAL A 37 10.35 3.69 9.34
CA VAL A 37 10.95 5.00 9.05
C VAL A 37 12.32 5.06 9.68
N SER A 38 13.36 5.22 8.89
CA SER A 38 14.73 5.35 9.34
C SER A 38 15.32 6.72 8.96
N MET A 39 16.32 7.16 9.71
CA MET A 39 17.09 8.38 9.44
C MET A 39 18.56 8.11 9.74
N GLN A 40 19.41 8.66 8.92
CA GLN A 40 20.84 8.67 9.20
C GLN A 40 21.16 9.80 10.20
N GLU A 41 22.14 9.56 11.05
CA GLU A 41 22.60 10.53 12.03
C GLU A 41 24.10 10.74 11.87
N GLN A 42 24.50 12.00 11.84
CA GLN A 42 25.91 12.36 11.88
C GLN A 42 26.20 13.19 13.13
N ASN A 43 27.19 12.72 13.87
CA ASN A 43 27.63 13.32 15.12
C ASN A 43 28.88 14.17 14.88
N VAL A 44 28.87 15.39 15.38
CA VAL A 44 30.02 16.29 15.39
C VAL A 44 30.58 16.35 16.79
N ASN A 45 31.76 15.79 16.93
CA ASN A 45 32.51 15.81 18.19
C ASN A 45 33.62 16.88 18.14
N ALA A 46 33.76 17.66 19.21
CA ALA A 46 34.77 18.72 19.26
C ALA A 46 35.28 18.97 20.69
N GLY A 47 36.41 19.70 20.79
CA GLY A 47 37.00 20.15 22.04
C GLY A 47 37.79 19.09 22.79
N LYS A 48 38.33 19.48 23.95
CA LYS A 48 39.14 18.61 24.81
C LYS A 48 38.26 17.49 25.40
N GLY A 49 38.61 16.22 25.09
CA GLY A 49 37.83 15.04 25.47
C GLY A 49 36.81 14.57 24.42
N ASN A 50 36.89 15.11 23.18
CA ASN A 50 36.07 14.66 22.02
C ASN A 50 34.57 14.53 22.33
N LYS A 51 34.01 15.56 22.95
CA LYS A 51 32.61 15.57 23.38
C LYS A 51 31.71 15.79 22.20
N LEU A 52 30.52 15.12 22.18
CA LEU A 52 29.47 15.37 21.22
C LEU A 52 28.95 16.81 21.39
N VAL A 53 29.14 17.65 20.38
CA VAL A 53 28.79 19.07 20.36
C VAL A 53 27.48 19.29 19.58
N TYR A 54 27.29 18.53 18.49
CA TYR A 54 26.13 18.63 17.63
C TYR A 54 25.84 17.30 16.95
N SER A 55 24.54 17.00 16.78
CA SER A 55 24.06 15.86 16.03
C SER A 55 23.00 16.33 15.04
N PHE A 56 23.12 15.96 13.77
CA PHE A 56 22.08 16.23 12.78
C PHE A 56 21.63 14.96 12.07
N LYS A 57 20.34 14.91 11.76
CA LYS A 57 19.69 13.79 11.12
C LYS A 57 19.37 14.13 9.67
N TYR A 58 19.64 13.19 8.76
CA TYR A 58 19.41 13.35 7.33
C TYR A 58 19.05 12.01 6.69
N GLY A 59 18.73 12.00 5.39
CA GLY A 59 18.50 10.77 4.64
C GLY A 59 17.35 9.94 5.20
N ARG A 60 16.17 10.57 5.40
CA ARG A 60 14.97 9.83 5.81
C ARG A 60 14.59 8.84 4.73
N GLU A 61 14.35 7.58 5.11
CA GLU A 61 13.83 6.53 4.27
C GLU A 61 12.57 5.93 4.91
N LEU A 62 11.63 5.51 4.08
CA LEU A 62 10.45 4.77 4.50
C LEU A 62 10.41 3.46 3.73
N ASN A 63 10.61 2.36 4.44
CA ASN A 63 10.60 1.01 3.91
C ASN A 63 9.28 0.33 4.29
N VAL A 64 8.76 -0.49 3.39
CA VAL A 64 7.55 -1.27 3.62
C VAL A 64 7.82 -2.72 3.29
N THR A 65 7.42 -3.61 4.19
CA THR A 65 7.45 -5.06 4.00
C THR A 65 6.02 -5.57 4.06
N LEU A 66 5.61 -6.28 3.00
CA LEU A 66 4.30 -6.92 2.89
C LEU A 66 4.53 -8.40 2.63
N GLU A 67 3.90 -9.25 3.43
CA GLU A 67 3.92 -10.69 3.24
C GLU A 67 2.49 -11.21 3.16
N ALA A 68 2.08 -11.64 1.95
CA ALA A 68 0.76 -12.17 1.69
C ALA A 68 0.76 -13.69 1.71
N ALA A 69 -0.22 -14.30 2.41
CA ALA A 69 -0.40 -15.75 2.46
C ALA A 69 -1.16 -16.29 1.25
N ASN A 70 -1.97 -15.45 0.60
CA ASN A 70 -2.68 -15.86 -0.60
C ASN A 70 -1.80 -15.73 -1.84
N TRP A 71 -1.99 -16.64 -2.76
CA TRP A 71 -1.34 -16.61 -4.06
C TRP A 71 -2.10 -15.72 -5.05
N ASP A 72 -1.40 -14.74 -5.62
CA ASP A 72 -1.90 -13.95 -6.74
C ASP A 72 -0.74 -13.62 -7.70
N VAL A 73 -0.92 -13.98 -8.96
CA VAL A 73 0.07 -13.71 -10.02
C VAL A 73 0.35 -12.21 -10.17
N ARG A 74 -0.61 -11.34 -9.79
CA ARG A 74 -0.46 -9.88 -9.80
C ARG A 74 0.62 -9.38 -8.84
N TYR A 75 0.89 -10.10 -7.76
CA TYR A 75 1.97 -9.73 -6.82
C TYR A 75 3.34 -9.84 -7.48
N ILE A 76 3.56 -10.91 -8.26
CA ILE A 76 4.80 -11.06 -9.02
C ILE A 76 4.90 -9.97 -10.09
N ALA A 77 3.83 -9.74 -10.85
CA ALA A 77 3.79 -8.71 -11.88
C ALA A 77 4.10 -7.31 -11.33
N ALA A 78 3.50 -6.94 -10.19
CA ALA A 78 3.76 -5.67 -9.53
C ALA A 78 5.22 -5.55 -9.05
N ASN A 79 5.77 -6.63 -8.50
CA ASN A 79 7.11 -6.63 -7.93
C ASN A 79 8.20 -6.63 -9.01
N THR A 80 7.99 -7.34 -10.12
CA THR A 80 8.97 -7.44 -11.22
C THR A 80 8.80 -6.37 -12.30
N GLY A 81 7.66 -5.64 -12.31
CA GLY A 81 7.32 -4.70 -13.38
C GLY A 81 6.81 -5.39 -14.65
N SER A 82 6.66 -6.71 -14.63
CA SER A 82 6.25 -7.52 -15.77
C SER A 82 4.75 -7.39 -16.04
N LYS A 83 4.34 -7.69 -17.28
CA LYS A 83 2.92 -7.73 -17.65
C LYS A 83 2.39 -9.16 -17.61
N ILE A 84 1.14 -9.30 -17.20
CA ILE A 84 0.43 -10.58 -17.25
C ILE A 84 -0.15 -10.75 -18.65
N ALA A 85 0.24 -11.83 -19.33
CA ALA A 85 -0.37 -12.27 -20.56
C ALA A 85 -1.35 -13.42 -20.26
N GLU A 86 -2.54 -13.39 -20.85
CA GLU A 86 -3.54 -14.43 -20.71
C GLU A 86 -3.89 -14.99 -22.09
N GLY A 87 -3.78 -16.29 -22.24
CA GLY A 87 -4.02 -16.93 -23.52
C GLY A 87 -3.58 -18.39 -23.56
N LEU A 88 -3.65 -18.95 -24.77
CA LEU A 88 -3.17 -20.29 -25.03
C LEU A 88 -1.63 -20.30 -24.95
N THR A 89 -1.10 -21.09 -24.07
CA THR A 89 0.35 -21.21 -23.84
C THR A 89 0.76 -22.65 -23.58
N ASP A 90 2.03 -22.93 -23.81
CA ASP A 90 2.63 -24.24 -23.59
C ASP A 90 2.86 -24.44 -22.08
N VAL A 91 2.31 -25.51 -21.56
CA VAL A 91 2.52 -25.93 -20.17
C VAL A 91 3.02 -27.36 -20.12
N TYR A 92 3.72 -27.71 -19.03
CA TYR A 92 4.22 -29.05 -18.84
C TYR A 92 3.28 -29.91 -18.00
N LYS A 93 3.06 -31.13 -18.41
CA LYS A 93 2.53 -32.24 -17.60
C LYS A 93 3.71 -33.04 -17.10
N LEU A 94 3.94 -33.07 -15.80
CA LEU A 94 5.08 -33.75 -15.18
C LEU A 94 4.65 -35.08 -14.57
N GLY A 95 5.28 -36.16 -14.98
CA GLY A 95 5.14 -37.48 -14.35
C GLY A 95 3.71 -38.02 -14.36
N GLU A 96 2.94 -37.80 -15.43
CA GLU A 96 1.62 -38.43 -15.57
C GLU A 96 1.75 -39.96 -15.55
N CYS A 97 1.03 -40.58 -14.62
CA CYS A 97 0.98 -42.04 -14.55
C CYS A 97 0.10 -42.58 -15.67
N VAL A 98 0.71 -43.31 -16.62
CA VAL A 98 0.01 -43.89 -17.75
C VAL A 98 0.03 -45.40 -17.58
N GLN A 99 -1.16 -46.01 -17.45
CA GLN A 99 -1.33 -47.46 -17.41
C GLN A 99 -1.29 -47.99 -18.82
N LEU A 100 -0.42 -48.96 -19.07
CA LEU A 100 -0.35 -49.67 -20.34
C LEU A 100 -1.32 -50.85 -20.36
N THR A 101 -1.84 -51.14 -21.54
CA THR A 101 -2.57 -52.37 -21.86
C THR A 101 -2.01 -52.93 -23.15
N ASN A 102 -1.41 -54.10 -23.07
CA ASN A 102 -0.67 -54.70 -24.20
C ASN A 102 0.40 -53.75 -24.77
N GLY A 103 1.11 -53.00 -23.91
CA GLY A 103 2.17 -52.05 -24.28
C GLY A 103 1.70 -50.70 -24.82
N ILE A 104 0.39 -50.44 -24.86
CA ILE A 104 -0.20 -49.20 -25.34
C ILE A 104 -0.85 -48.46 -24.20
N GLY A 105 -0.53 -47.16 -24.05
CA GLY A 105 -1.13 -46.24 -23.08
C GLY A 105 -1.73 -44.99 -23.71
N MET A 106 -2.55 -44.27 -22.95
CA MET A 106 -3.16 -43.02 -23.40
C MET A 106 -2.80 -41.88 -22.48
N LEU A 107 -2.35 -40.77 -23.04
CA LEU A 107 -2.14 -39.50 -22.36
C LEU A 107 -3.46 -38.78 -22.16
N SER A 108 -3.60 -38.08 -21.06
CA SER A 108 -4.82 -37.30 -20.74
C SER A 108 -5.02 -36.07 -21.62
N THR A 109 -3.95 -35.54 -22.23
CA THR A 109 -3.99 -34.38 -23.09
C THR A 109 -3.08 -34.56 -24.30
N THR A 110 -3.34 -33.83 -25.38
CA THR A 110 -2.57 -33.92 -26.63
C THR A 110 -1.22 -33.25 -26.47
N PRO A 111 -0.10 -33.95 -26.58
CA PRO A 111 1.23 -33.35 -26.57
C PRO A 111 1.48 -32.54 -27.85
N ILE A 112 2.25 -31.45 -27.71
CA ILE A 112 2.66 -30.59 -28.82
C ILE A 112 4.08 -30.86 -29.32
N LYS A 113 4.85 -31.63 -28.52
CA LYS A 113 6.21 -32.07 -28.82
C LYS A 113 6.38 -33.51 -28.39
N ASP A 114 7.61 -34.01 -28.50
CA ASP A 114 7.99 -35.33 -28.04
C ASP A 114 7.66 -35.54 -26.54
N VAL A 115 7.33 -36.75 -26.19
CA VAL A 115 6.97 -37.20 -24.85
C VAL A 115 8.13 -37.97 -24.25
N ALA A 116 8.61 -37.52 -23.09
CA ALA A 116 9.57 -38.27 -22.29
C ALA A 116 8.82 -39.26 -21.40
N ILE A 117 9.22 -40.55 -21.49
CA ILE A 117 8.64 -41.65 -20.71
C ILE A 117 9.70 -42.21 -19.78
N GLU A 118 9.41 -42.19 -18.49
CA GLU A 118 10.19 -42.92 -17.48
C GLU A 118 9.63 -44.35 -17.34
N LEU A 119 10.47 -45.31 -17.69
CA LEU A 119 10.17 -46.77 -17.63
C LEU A 119 10.23 -47.27 -16.18
N PRO A 120 9.62 -48.45 -15.87
CA PRO A 120 9.66 -49.02 -14.52
C PRO A 120 11.07 -49.26 -13.98
N GLY A 121 12.06 -49.43 -14.85
CA GLY A 121 13.47 -49.56 -14.49
C GLY A 121 14.21 -48.25 -14.18
N GLY A 122 13.55 -47.09 -14.38
CA GLY A 122 14.15 -45.79 -14.22
C GLY A 122 14.79 -45.19 -15.48
N ASP A 123 14.85 -45.93 -16.56
CA ASP A 123 15.33 -45.43 -17.85
C ASP A 123 14.34 -44.44 -18.45
N ILE A 124 14.86 -43.42 -19.12
CA ILE A 124 14.04 -42.39 -19.78
C ILE A 124 14.20 -42.56 -21.29
N ILE A 125 13.07 -42.70 -21.97
CA ILE A 125 13.00 -42.75 -23.43
C ILE A 125 12.19 -41.59 -23.98
N THR A 126 12.40 -41.25 -25.23
CA THR A 126 11.64 -40.17 -25.91
C THR A 126 10.82 -40.76 -27.04
N ILE A 127 9.55 -40.43 -27.09
CA ILE A 127 8.61 -40.89 -28.11
C ILE A 127 8.02 -39.68 -28.84
N THR A 128 8.03 -39.73 -30.17
CA THR A 128 7.34 -38.76 -31.02
C THR A 128 5.90 -39.23 -31.22
N PRO A 129 4.90 -38.40 -30.80
CA PRO A 129 3.48 -38.75 -30.95
C PRO A 129 3.09 -38.95 -32.41
N SER A 130 2.27 -39.98 -32.66
CA SER A 130 1.74 -40.22 -34.01
C SER A 130 0.71 -39.16 -34.41
N LYS A 131 0.80 -38.66 -35.65
CA LYS A 131 -0.16 -37.69 -36.18
C LYS A 131 -1.62 -38.16 -36.19
N GLY A 132 -1.82 -39.50 -36.32
CA GLY A 132 -3.17 -40.07 -36.35
C GLY A 132 -3.77 -40.36 -34.96
N SER A 133 -2.93 -40.47 -33.94
CA SER A 133 -3.34 -40.74 -32.54
C SER A 133 -2.35 -40.09 -31.57
N PRO A 134 -2.35 -38.75 -31.49
CA PRO A 134 -1.31 -38.01 -30.79
C PRO A 134 -1.29 -38.23 -29.27
N THR A 135 -2.35 -38.77 -28.70
CA THR A 135 -2.44 -39.10 -27.26
C THR A 135 -2.01 -40.55 -26.98
N THR A 136 -1.78 -41.36 -28.01
CA THR A 136 -1.39 -42.79 -27.83
C THR A 136 0.12 -42.89 -27.67
N VAL A 137 0.54 -43.63 -26.65
CA VAL A 137 1.92 -44.00 -26.38
C VAL A 137 2.04 -45.51 -26.63
N ASP A 138 2.84 -45.90 -27.64
CA ASP A 138 3.11 -47.31 -27.98
C ASP A 138 4.52 -47.67 -27.48
N LEU A 139 4.59 -48.58 -26.53
CA LEU A 139 5.81 -49.08 -25.90
C LEU A 139 6.03 -50.60 -26.16
N THR A 140 5.30 -51.15 -27.10
CA THR A 140 5.42 -52.60 -27.45
C THR A 140 6.84 -52.96 -27.86
N ALA A 141 7.56 -52.08 -28.55
CA ALA A 141 8.95 -52.24 -28.94
C ALA A 141 9.94 -52.36 -27.75
N PHE A 142 9.55 -51.89 -26.57
CA PHE A 142 10.33 -51.94 -25.33
C PHE A 142 9.97 -53.15 -24.47
N GLY A 143 9.11 -54.06 -24.98
CA GLY A 143 8.72 -55.29 -24.30
C GLY A 143 7.76 -55.11 -23.12
N LEU A 144 7.23 -53.89 -22.94
CA LEU A 144 6.24 -53.57 -21.91
C LEU A 144 4.86 -54.06 -22.32
N LYS A 145 4.06 -54.49 -21.35
CA LYS A 145 2.68 -54.97 -21.57
C LYS A 145 1.65 -54.23 -20.76
N ASP A 146 1.58 -54.50 -19.47
CA ASP A 146 0.51 -53.99 -18.59
C ASP A 146 1.08 -53.22 -17.40
N GLU A 147 2.29 -52.70 -17.53
CA GLU A 147 2.98 -51.90 -16.53
C GLU A 147 2.49 -50.44 -16.55
N SER A 148 2.80 -49.70 -15.47
CA SER A 148 2.59 -48.25 -15.41
C SER A 148 3.89 -47.54 -15.71
N VAL A 149 3.81 -46.46 -16.51
CA VAL A 149 4.94 -45.60 -16.85
C VAL A 149 4.60 -44.16 -16.47
N LYS A 150 5.64 -43.30 -16.32
CA LYS A 150 5.42 -41.87 -16.11
C LYS A 150 5.77 -41.09 -17.36
N ALA A 151 4.82 -40.29 -17.82
CA ALA A 151 4.96 -39.45 -18.99
C ALA A 151 5.14 -37.98 -18.59
N THR A 152 6.12 -37.30 -19.21
CA THR A 152 6.35 -35.86 -19.08
C THR A 152 6.34 -35.23 -20.47
N TYR A 153 5.48 -34.26 -20.69
CA TYR A 153 5.30 -33.64 -22.00
C TYR A 153 4.72 -32.23 -21.93
N GLN A 154 4.84 -31.49 -23.02
CA GLN A 154 4.21 -30.18 -23.21
C GLN A 154 2.85 -30.32 -23.90
N TYR A 155 1.89 -29.51 -23.45
CA TYR A 155 0.57 -29.38 -24.07
C TYR A 155 0.07 -27.96 -24.00
N ASN A 156 -0.87 -27.59 -24.85
CA ASN A 156 -1.46 -26.24 -24.86
C ASN A 156 -2.59 -26.11 -23.84
N ARG A 157 -2.56 -25.04 -23.08
CA ARG A 157 -3.64 -24.67 -22.16
C ARG A 157 -3.80 -23.15 -22.06
N VAL A 158 -5.01 -22.70 -21.86
CA VAL A 158 -5.25 -21.29 -21.49
C VAL A 158 -4.73 -21.07 -20.08
N ALA A 159 -3.75 -20.18 -19.95
CA ALA A 159 -3.12 -19.85 -18.68
C ALA A 159 -2.73 -18.37 -18.63
N LYS A 160 -2.49 -17.89 -17.40
CA LYS A 160 -1.84 -16.61 -17.17
C LYS A 160 -0.35 -16.85 -17.10
N SER A 161 0.41 -16.07 -17.85
CA SER A 161 1.87 -16.14 -17.88
C SER A 161 2.49 -14.78 -17.59
N ILE A 162 3.63 -14.80 -16.93
CA ILE A 162 4.49 -13.63 -16.70
C ILE A 162 5.87 -13.98 -17.22
N THR A 163 6.45 -13.07 -18.00
CA THR A 163 7.85 -13.16 -18.38
C THR A 163 8.63 -12.19 -17.49
N ILE A 164 9.62 -12.71 -16.79
CA ILE A 164 10.53 -11.91 -15.97
C ILE A 164 11.75 -11.61 -16.82
N ASP A 165 11.84 -10.37 -17.28
CA ASP A 165 12.93 -9.92 -18.13
C ASP A 165 14.06 -9.32 -17.26
N ALA A 166 15.29 -9.41 -17.76
CA ALA A 166 16.46 -8.89 -17.07
C ALA A 166 16.50 -7.35 -16.99
N ASP A 167 15.82 -6.69 -17.94
CA ASP A 167 15.90 -5.23 -18.12
C ASP A 167 14.66 -4.49 -17.59
N THR A 168 13.65 -5.20 -17.09
CA THR A 168 12.40 -4.58 -16.62
C THR A 168 12.52 -4.19 -15.16
N ALA A 169 12.29 -2.92 -14.86
CA ALA A 169 12.22 -2.41 -13.49
C ALA A 169 10.77 -2.34 -12.99
N PRO A 170 10.53 -2.48 -11.67
CA PRO A 170 9.21 -2.32 -11.08
C PRO A 170 8.61 -0.94 -11.36
N ASN A 171 7.31 -0.92 -11.61
CA ASN A 171 6.56 0.33 -11.70
C ASN A 171 6.42 0.98 -10.32
N VAL A 172 6.14 2.28 -10.32
CA VAL A 172 5.80 3.01 -9.11
C VAL A 172 4.28 2.96 -8.91
N PHE A 173 3.85 2.64 -7.69
CA PHE A 173 2.44 2.49 -7.31
C PHE A 173 2.06 3.49 -6.22
N LYS A 174 0.78 3.72 -6.05
CA LYS A 174 0.23 4.25 -4.80
C LYS A 174 -0.14 3.05 -3.92
N LEU A 175 0.43 3.00 -2.71
CA LEU A 175 0.14 1.96 -1.72
C LEU A 175 -0.77 2.53 -0.64
N VAL A 176 -1.83 1.80 -0.33
CA VAL A 176 -2.73 2.08 0.80
C VAL A 176 -2.68 0.88 1.73
N LEU A 177 -2.38 1.12 2.99
CA LEU A 177 -2.45 0.15 4.08
C LEU A 177 -3.61 0.51 4.99
N ASP A 178 -4.37 -0.46 5.45
CA ASP A 178 -5.49 -0.29 6.36
C ASP A 178 -5.38 -1.28 7.53
N ALA A 179 -5.27 -0.76 8.74
CA ALA A 179 -5.14 -1.56 9.96
C ALA A 179 -6.27 -1.26 10.94
N ASP A 180 -6.83 -2.31 11.55
CA ASP A 180 -7.92 -2.19 12.50
C ASP A 180 -7.46 -1.59 13.84
N LYS A 181 -8.21 -0.57 14.28
CA LYS A 181 -8.06 0.03 15.61
C LYS A 181 -9.10 -0.55 16.56
N HIS A 182 -8.62 -1.14 17.63
CA HIS A 182 -9.44 -1.76 18.67
C HIS A 182 -9.34 -0.99 19.98
N ASN A 183 -10.44 -0.90 20.67
CA ASN A 183 -10.54 -0.37 22.02
C ASN A 183 -10.63 -1.53 23.02
N ASN A 184 -9.97 -1.40 24.17
CA ASN A 184 -9.98 -2.43 25.22
C ASN A 184 -11.35 -2.78 25.82
N LYS A 185 -12.39 -2.00 25.50
CA LYS A 185 -13.77 -2.19 26.04
C LYS A 185 -14.81 -2.46 24.94
N LEU A 186 -14.61 -1.91 23.73
CA LEU A 186 -15.62 -1.85 22.68
C LEU A 186 -15.28 -2.74 21.48
N GLY A 187 -14.08 -3.35 21.43
CA GLY A 187 -13.63 -4.09 20.26
C GLY A 187 -13.15 -3.15 19.14
N LYS A 188 -13.43 -3.45 17.87
CA LYS A 188 -13.08 -2.58 16.74
C LYS A 188 -13.85 -1.26 16.84
N VAL A 189 -13.14 -0.15 16.73
CA VAL A 189 -13.69 1.21 16.86
C VAL A 189 -13.34 2.10 15.68
N GLY A 190 -12.45 1.66 14.80
CA GLY A 190 -12.02 2.42 13.66
C GLY A 190 -10.83 1.78 12.96
N SER A 191 -10.14 2.57 12.14
CA SER A 191 -8.98 2.14 11.38
C SER A 191 -7.88 3.20 11.35
N ILE A 192 -6.67 2.74 11.04
CA ILE A 192 -5.55 3.60 10.66
C ILE A 192 -5.17 3.25 9.23
N GLN A 193 -5.19 4.26 8.37
CA GLN A 193 -4.74 4.16 6.99
C GLN A 193 -3.40 4.84 6.80
N ILE A 194 -2.46 4.15 6.14
CA ILE A 194 -1.20 4.71 5.69
C ILE A 194 -1.23 4.75 4.17
N ILE A 195 -1.17 5.95 3.61
CA ILE A 195 -1.21 6.19 2.17
C ILE A 195 0.17 6.64 1.73
N ILE A 196 0.82 5.84 0.89
CA ILE A 196 2.11 6.14 0.29
C ILE A 196 1.86 6.46 -1.19
N PRO A 197 1.93 7.75 -1.60
CA PRO A 197 1.58 8.16 -2.95
C PRO A 197 2.50 7.58 -4.02
N SER A 198 3.76 7.35 -3.67
CA SER A 198 4.79 6.87 -4.59
C SER A 198 5.57 5.74 -3.90
N TYR A 199 5.14 4.51 -4.14
CA TYR A 199 5.74 3.30 -3.61
C TYR A 199 6.40 2.52 -4.75
N GLN A 200 7.67 2.20 -4.60
CA GLN A 200 8.43 1.41 -5.55
C GLN A 200 8.76 0.05 -4.92
N PRO A 201 8.23 -1.06 -5.46
CA PRO A 201 8.65 -2.40 -5.08
C PRO A 201 10.14 -2.60 -5.32
N SER A 202 10.77 -3.47 -4.53
CA SER A 202 12.22 -3.71 -4.60
C SER A 202 12.66 -4.47 -5.86
N GLY A 203 11.74 -5.10 -6.56
CA GLY A 203 12.03 -6.03 -7.66
C GLY A 203 12.39 -7.43 -7.18
N ASN A 204 12.62 -7.60 -5.89
CA ASN A 204 12.93 -8.90 -5.29
C ASN A 204 11.67 -9.58 -4.82
N PHE A 205 11.47 -10.83 -5.19
CA PHE A 205 10.43 -11.64 -4.58
C PHE A 205 10.98 -13.02 -4.24
N THR A 206 10.45 -13.60 -3.17
CA THR A 206 10.79 -14.94 -2.74
C THR A 206 9.50 -15.75 -2.66
N MET A 207 9.55 -16.95 -3.17
CA MET A 207 8.46 -17.89 -3.12
C MET A 207 8.96 -19.19 -2.50
N ASN A 208 8.47 -19.51 -1.32
CA ASN A 208 8.88 -20.71 -0.59
C ASN A 208 7.80 -21.79 -0.75
N PHE A 209 8.21 -22.94 -1.28
CA PHE A 209 7.36 -24.12 -1.36
C PHE A 209 7.79 -25.09 -0.25
N THR A 210 6.99 -25.20 0.80
CA THR A 210 7.26 -26.11 1.92
C THR A 210 6.13 -27.12 2.06
N PRO A 211 6.43 -28.39 2.43
CA PRO A 211 5.40 -29.42 2.60
C PRO A 211 4.39 -29.08 3.70
N ASP A 212 4.83 -28.40 4.76
CA ASP A 212 4.07 -28.16 5.99
C ASP A 212 3.63 -26.70 6.15
N GLY A 213 3.70 -25.86 5.12
CA GLY A 213 3.40 -24.44 5.21
C GLY A 213 2.60 -23.89 4.02
N VAL A 214 2.01 -22.73 4.22
CA VAL A 214 1.42 -21.95 3.15
C VAL A 214 2.54 -21.18 2.45
N ALA A 215 2.61 -21.26 1.12
CA ALA A 215 3.53 -20.42 0.36
C ALA A 215 3.16 -18.95 0.56
N SER A 216 4.11 -18.13 0.98
CA SER A 216 3.94 -16.70 1.09
C SER A 216 4.64 -15.96 -0.04
N THR A 217 4.15 -14.78 -0.36
CA THR A 217 4.74 -13.89 -1.36
C THR A 217 5.06 -12.55 -0.72
N ASN A 218 6.32 -12.14 -0.80
CA ASN A 218 6.77 -10.86 -0.29
C ASN A 218 6.68 -9.78 -1.37
N ILE A 219 6.21 -8.59 -0.97
CA ILE A 219 6.19 -7.38 -1.78
C ILE A 219 6.88 -6.28 -0.96
N ASP A 220 8.20 -6.31 -0.95
CA ASP A 220 9.00 -5.35 -0.22
C ASP A 220 9.32 -4.16 -1.11
N GLY A 221 9.43 -2.97 -0.54
CA GLY A 221 9.77 -1.78 -1.31
C GLY A 221 9.99 -0.54 -0.46
N LYS A 222 10.16 0.58 -1.15
CA LYS A 222 10.44 1.88 -0.55
C LYS A 222 9.45 2.93 -1.01
N ALA A 223 9.14 3.86 -0.12
CA ALA A 223 8.45 5.08 -0.52
C ALA A 223 9.45 6.03 -1.21
N LEU A 224 9.02 6.61 -2.31
CA LEU A 224 9.73 7.70 -2.97
C LEU A 224 9.13 9.02 -2.50
N ALA A 225 9.98 10.03 -2.32
CA ALA A 225 9.53 11.37 -1.96
C ALA A 225 8.78 12.00 -3.13
N VAL A 226 7.58 12.49 -2.88
CA VAL A 226 6.79 13.26 -3.85
C VAL A 226 6.86 14.72 -3.45
N GLU A 227 7.28 15.59 -4.37
CA GLU A 227 7.24 17.04 -4.15
C GLU A 227 5.79 17.47 -3.93
N GLY A 228 5.55 18.18 -2.84
CA GLY A 228 4.23 18.76 -2.55
C GLY A 228 3.92 19.90 -3.52
N ASP A 229 2.63 20.13 -3.79
CA ASP A 229 2.12 21.21 -4.67
C ASP A 229 2.49 22.64 -4.21
N LYS A 230 3.23 22.79 -3.12
CA LYS A 230 3.63 24.09 -2.59
C LYS A 230 5.00 24.49 -3.13
N CYS A 231 4.97 25.39 -4.09
CA CYS A 231 6.16 26.03 -4.69
C CYS A 231 7.10 26.75 -3.69
N SER A 232 6.89 26.69 -2.37
CA SER A 232 7.56 27.61 -1.45
C SER A 232 8.55 27.01 -0.46
N ASP A 233 8.56 25.69 -0.22
CA ASP A 233 9.43 25.13 0.83
C ASP A 233 10.13 23.80 0.52
N GLY A 234 9.91 23.23 -0.68
CA GLY A 234 10.56 21.98 -1.09
C GLY A 234 10.25 20.77 -0.18
N SER A 235 9.16 20.82 0.58
CA SER A 235 8.77 19.71 1.43
C SER A 235 8.26 18.54 0.61
N ALA A 236 9.00 17.43 0.65
CA ALA A 236 8.62 16.20 -0.02
C ALA A 236 7.91 15.27 0.96
N VAL A 237 6.86 14.61 0.48
CA VAL A 237 6.01 13.72 1.28
C VAL A 237 6.28 12.27 0.92
N TYR A 238 6.51 11.41 1.92
CA TYR A 238 6.62 9.95 1.76
C TYR A 238 5.31 9.24 2.00
N ALA A 239 4.56 9.64 3.04
CA ALA A 239 3.32 9.00 3.43
C ALA A 239 2.39 9.94 4.19
N TYR A 240 1.10 9.66 4.11
CA TYR A 240 0.06 10.22 4.94
C TYR A 240 -0.46 9.14 5.88
N VAL A 241 -0.50 9.42 7.18
CA VAL A 241 -1.11 8.56 8.18
C VAL A 241 -2.44 9.19 8.60
N LYS A 242 -3.53 8.46 8.43
CA LYS A 242 -4.90 8.91 8.76
C LYS A 242 -5.51 7.95 9.76
N GLU A 243 -5.95 8.47 10.89
CA GLU A 243 -6.71 7.76 11.90
C GLU A 243 -8.15 8.23 11.86
N PHE A 244 -9.09 7.31 11.86
CA PHE A 244 -10.52 7.60 11.92
C PHE A 244 -11.28 6.56 12.72
N ASP A 245 -12.41 6.97 13.28
CA ASP A 245 -13.33 6.11 13.99
C ASP A 245 -14.50 5.71 13.09
N ASP A 246 -15.05 4.50 13.27
CA ASP A 246 -16.19 3.98 12.50
C ASP A 246 -17.46 4.82 12.71
N THR A 247 -17.56 5.48 13.86
CA THR A 247 -18.61 6.46 14.14
C THR A 247 -18.05 7.86 13.91
N ALA A 248 -18.67 8.62 13.02
CA ALA A 248 -18.30 10.02 12.79
C ALA A 248 -18.38 10.79 14.10
N SER A 249 -17.23 11.28 14.58
CA SER A 249 -17.16 12.15 15.74
C SER A 249 -17.12 13.61 15.30
N ALA A 250 -17.85 14.47 16.00
CA ALA A 250 -17.70 15.90 15.82
C ALA A 250 -16.24 16.31 16.14
N ILE A 251 -15.73 17.28 15.39
CA ILE A 251 -14.39 17.82 15.66
C ILE A 251 -14.42 18.50 17.01
N ALA A 252 -13.71 17.92 18.01
CA ALA A 252 -13.59 18.51 19.33
C ALA A 252 -12.39 19.44 19.37
N VAL A 253 -12.63 20.70 19.76
CA VAL A 253 -11.61 21.71 20.04
C VAL A 253 -11.61 22.03 21.54
N THR A 254 -10.44 22.39 22.10
CA THR A 254 -10.30 22.76 23.51
C THR A 254 -10.23 24.26 23.69
N GLU A 255 -9.87 24.97 22.64
CA GLU A 255 -9.70 26.41 22.62
C GLU A 255 -9.97 26.94 21.21
N ILE A 256 -10.37 28.19 21.07
CA ILE A 256 -10.52 28.91 19.81
C ILE A 256 -9.59 30.10 19.75
N ALA A 257 -9.09 30.41 18.56
CA ALA A 257 -8.30 31.61 18.30
C ALA A 257 -8.81 32.33 17.06
N ALA A 258 -8.83 33.66 17.12
CA ALA A 258 -9.19 34.48 15.98
C ALA A 258 -7.96 34.87 15.15
N THR A 259 -8.11 34.93 13.84
CA THR A 259 -7.07 35.36 12.92
C THR A 259 -7.63 36.37 11.92
N PRO A 260 -7.01 37.56 11.79
CA PRO A 260 -5.88 38.08 12.56
C PRO A 260 -6.27 38.44 14.00
N ALA A 261 -5.35 38.34 14.96
CA ALA A 261 -5.57 38.66 16.36
C ALA A 261 -5.74 40.19 16.62
N THR A 262 -5.32 41.00 15.69
CA THR A 262 -5.45 42.47 15.73
C THR A 262 -5.75 42.99 14.33
N ILE A 263 -6.74 43.86 14.23
CA ILE A 263 -7.15 44.49 12.99
C ILE A 263 -7.07 46.01 13.19
N ASN A 264 -6.41 46.69 12.25
CA ASN A 264 -6.41 48.13 12.17
C ASN A 264 -7.22 48.58 10.96
N LEU A 265 -8.32 49.29 11.17
CA LEU A 265 -9.19 49.81 10.13
C LEU A 265 -9.15 51.33 10.15
N ASP A 266 -9.10 51.94 8.97
CA ASP A 266 -9.24 53.41 8.83
C ASP A 266 -10.68 53.76 8.45
N HIS A 267 -11.39 54.44 9.34
CA HIS A 267 -12.75 54.88 9.10
C HIS A 267 -12.86 55.93 7.99
N SER A 268 -11.77 56.61 7.67
CA SER A 268 -11.74 57.64 6.63
C SER A 268 -11.50 57.10 5.21
N ASP A 269 -11.18 55.80 5.08
CA ASP A 269 -10.86 55.17 3.80
C ASP A 269 -12.03 54.30 3.28
N THR A 270 -11.95 53.93 1.99
CA THR A 270 -12.90 53.03 1.32
C THR A 270 -12.82 51.61 1.83
N SER A 271 -11.72 51.21 2.48
CA SER A 271 -11.48 49.88 3.08
C SER A 271 -11.81 49.90 4.59
N THR A 272 -13.08 50.08 4.92
CA THR A 272 -13.55 50.13 6.30
C THR A 272 -13.85 48.77 6.93
N THR A 273 -13.61 47.67 6.23
CA THR A 273 -13.97 46.32 6.67
C THR A 273 -12.80 45.37 6.63
N ALA A 274 -12.78 44.39 7.54
CA ALA A 274 -11.89 43.22 7.51
C ALA A 274 -12.63 41.98 8.02
N THR A 275 -12.21 40.83 7.62
CA THR A 275 -12.86 39.57 8.05
C THR A 275 -11.97 38.83 9.06
N ILE A 276 -12.58 38.36 10.14
CA ILE A 276 -11.97 37.48 11.13
C ILE A 276 -12.29 36.03 10.73
N SER A 277 -11.27 35.18 10.71
CA SER A 277 -11.44 33.72 10.65
C SER A 277 -11.20 33.14 12.03
N VAL A 278 -11.93 32.08 12.37
CA VAL A 278 -11.78 31.35 13.64
C VAL A 278 -11.12 30.03 13.41
N VAL A 279 -10.10 29.72 14.22
CA VAL A 279 -9.44 28.42 14.23
C VAL A 279 -9.64 27.74 15.58
N GLY A 280 -9.93 26.46 15.55
CA GLY A 280 -9.99 25.61 16.72
C GLY A 280 -8.61 25.04 17.07
N LEU A 281 -8.25 25.03 18.35
CA LEU A 281 -7.01 24.49 18.87
C LEU A 281 -7.32 23.27 19.73
N LYS A 282 -6.49 22.22 19.64
CA LYS A 282 -6.66 20.97 20.39
C LYS A 282 -5.45 20.60 21.24
N GLY A 283 -4.31 21.17 20.98
CA GLY A 283 -3.05 20.91 21.70
C GLY A 283 -1.82 21.05 20.81
N ALA A 284 -0.64 20.99 21.41
CA ALA A 284 0.63 21.33 20.77
C ALA A 284 1.03 20.49 19.55
N LEU A 285 0.52 19.25 19.43
CA LEU A 285 0.81 18.33 18.32
C LEU A 285 -0.27 18.34 17.22
N TYR A 286 -1.32 19.14 17.40
CA TYR A 286 -2.41 19.25 16.44
C TYR A 286 -2.27 20.53 15.62
N SER A 287 -2.48 20.42 14.32
CA SER A 287 -2.63 21.59 13.47
C SER A 287 -3.90 22.34 13.83
N PRO A 288 -3.92 23.68 13.74
CA PRO A 288 -5.15 24.44 13.87
C PRO A 288 -6.23 23.96 12.89
N ILE A 289 -7.47 23.91 13.36
CA ILE A 289 -8.63 23.46 12.59
C ILE A 289 -9.42 24.69 12.18
N GLU A 290 -9.56 24.93 10.87
CA GLU A 290 -10.42 26.00 10.37
C GLU A 290 -11.87 25.72 10.75
N LEU A 291 -12.51 26.67 11.43
CA LEU A 291 -13.93 26.62 11.79
C LEU A 291 -14.71 27.48 10.81
N ASN A 292 -15.92 27.04 10.48
CA ASN A 292 -16.79 27.89 9.65
C ASN A 292 -17.33 29.04 10.48
N ASN A 293 -17.15 30.26 10.01
CA ASN A 293 -17.67 31.45 10.68
C ASN A 293 -19.19 31.40 10.90
N ALA A 294 -19.92 30.70 10.00
CA ALA A 294 -21.38 30.51 10.15
C ALA A 294 -21.76 29.71 11.42
N ASP A 295 -20.84 28.90 11.95
CA ASP A 295 -21.03 28.12 13.18
C ASP A 295 -20.52 28.90 14.44
N CYS A 296 -19.98 30.09 14.25
CA CYS A 296 -19.47 30.97 15.30
C CYS A 296 -20.43 32.14 15.55
N THR A 297 -20.37 32.70 16.75
CA THR A 297 -21.08 33.92 17.07
C THR A 297 -20.07 35.01 17.46
N PHE A 298 -20.08 36.11 16.73
CA PHE A 298 -19.19 37.23 16.94
C PHE A 298 -19.97 38.41 17.59
N VAL A 299 -19.36 39.05 18.57
CA VAL A 299 -19.95 40.17 19.27
C VAL A 299 -18.88 41.24 19.52
N SER A 300 -19.19 42.48 19.25
CA SER A 300 -18.34 43.63 19.60
C SER A 300 -18.70 44.15 20.99
N ASP A 301 -17.71 44.38 21.83
CA ASP A 301 -17.91 45.03 23.15
C ASP A 301 -18.17 46.55 23.05
N HIS A 302 -17.80 47.16 21.91
CA HIS A 302 -17.97 48.59 21.64
C HIS A 302 -18.44 48.80 20.20
N ALA A 303 -19.72 48.55 19.94
CA ALA A 303 -20.32 48.69 18.62
C ALA A 303 -20.30 50.10 18.09
N GLU A 304 -20.14 51.11 18.96
CA GLU A 304 -19.95 52.52 18.61
C GLU A 304 -18.61 52.80 17.91
N TYR A 305 -17.60 51.91 18.08
CA TYR A 305 -16.31 52.05 17.41
C TYR A 305 -16.16 51.05 16.27
N ALA A 306 -16.60 49.79 16.46
CA ALA A 306 -16.59 48.79 15.42
C ALA A 306 -17.76 47.80 15.58
N THR A 307 -18.43 47.50 14.50
CA THR A 307 -19.44 46.43 14.44
C THR A 307 -18.86 45.15 13.82
N VAL A 308 -19.47 44.02 14.10
CA VAL A 308 -19.12 42.75 13.48
C VAL A 308 -20.39 42.02 13.05
N GLY A 309 -20.34 41.37 11.91
CA GLY A 309 -21.39 40.46 11.46
C GLY A 309 -21.43 39.21 12.33
N GLU A 310 -22.62 38.89 12.84
CA GLU A 310 -22.81 37.87 13.89
C GLU A 310 -22.28 36.48 13.51
N HIS A 311 -22.35 36.10 12.22
CA HIS A 311 -21.97 34.77 11.71
C HIS A 311 -21.03 34.80 10.50
N ASP A 312 -20.56 35.98 10.08
CA ASP A 312 -19.64 36.11 8.96
C ASP A 312 -18.24 36.61 9.37
N GLY A 313 -18.13 37.15 10.58
CA GLY A 313 -16.88 37.67 11.11
C GLY A 313 -16.39 38.94 10.41
N VAL A 314 -17.26 39.64 9.66
CA VAL A 314 -16.92 40.89 8.97
C VAL A 314 -16.96 42.03 9.95
N VAL A 315 -15.80 42.60 10.27
CA VAL A 315 -15.64 43.76 11.15
C VAL A 315 -15.69 45.02 10.31
N THR A 316 -16.52 46.01 10.74
CA THR A 316 -16.68 47.28 10.08
C THR A 316 -16.32 48.40 11.05
N ALA A 317 -15.46 49.34 10.65
CA ALA A 317 -15.14 50.51 11.44
C ALA A 317 -16.31 51.52 11.41
N VAL A 318 -16.70 52.06 12.59
CA VAL A 318 -17.79 53.02 12.77
C VAL A 318 -17.26 54.39 13.20
N ALA A 319 -16.36 54.42 14.15
CA ALA A 319 -15.74 55.62 14.65
C ALA A 319 -14.32 55.37 15.20
N ALA A 320 -13.56 56.43 15.44
CA ALA A 320 -12.24 56.31 16.04
C ALA A 320 -12.33 55.77 17.48
N GLY A 321 -11.68 54.63 17.72
CA GLY A 321 -11.69 53.96 19.03
C GLY A 321 -11.11 52.56 18.93
N THR A 322 -11.28 51.79 19.99
CA THR A 322 -10.85 50.39 20.08
C THR A 322 -12.04 49.55 20.54
N ALA A 323 -12.29 48.46 19.85
CA ALA A 323 -13.28 47.46 20.24
C ALA A 323 -12.64 46.07 20.29
N LYS A 324 -13.17 45.22 21.12
CA LYS A 324 -12.82 43.78 21.18
C LYS A 324 -13.96 42.96 20.58
N ILE A 325 -13.62 42.12 19.69
CA ILE A 325 -14.56 41.19 19.09
C ILE A 325 -14.40 39.81 19.75
#